data_1dd96a13559711fd84d018822a109ff8
#
_entry.id   1dd96a13559711fd84d018822a109ff8
#
_cell.length_a   1.000
_cell.length_b   1.000
_cell.length_c   1.000
_cell.angle_alpha   90.00
_cell.angle_beta   90.00
_cell.angle_gamma   90.00
#
_symmetry.space_group_name_H-M   'P 1'
#
loop_
_entity.id
_entity.type
_entity.pdbx_description
1 polymer ?
#
loop_
_entity_poly.entity_id
_entity_poly.type
_entity_poly.pdbx_seq_one_letter_code
_entity_poly.pdbx_strand_id
1 'polypeptide(L)'
;MSGPNTDWRANLDRLGLKVPEVVAPVAAYLPAVRSGAQVYTSGQLPFVAGELTAVGKVGAEVSVEEAVLAARWCALNALAAVHDLVGLDEVVRIVKVVGFVASAPGFTDQPLVINGASEFLGEVFGAAGAHARSAVGVFELPKNTPVEVELIAEVR
;
A
#
# COMPACT_ATOMS: atom_id res chain seq x y z
N MET A 1 1.18 17.52 23.05
CA MET A 1 1.41 16.11 23.41
C MET A 1 1.83 15.36 22.19
N SER A 2 3.07 14.94 22.14
CA SER A 2 3.50 13.98 21.13
C SER A 2 2.79 12.66 21.46
N GLY A 3 1.88 12.24 20.59
CA GLY A 3 1.42 10.86 20.58
C GLY A 3 2.61 9.90 20.52
N PRO A 4 2.43 8.59 20.74
CA PRO A 4 3.54 7.66 20.68
C PRO A 4 4.24 7.86 19.35
N ASN A 5 5.42 8.44 19.42
CA ASN A 5 6.26 8.69 18.27
C ASN A 5 6.72 7.33 17.78
N THR A 6 5.92 6.76 16.90
CA THR A 6 6.29 5.53 16.24
C THR A 6 7.37 5.90 15.24
N ASP A 7 8.60 5.58 15.59
CA ASP A 7 9.74 5.82 14.70
C ASP A 7 9.65 4.91 13.47
N TRP A 8 8.94 5.41 12.47
CA TRP A 8 8.74 4.70 11.21
C TRP A 8 10.07 4.37 10.51
N ARG A 9 11.10 5.21 10.69
CA ARG A 9 12.42 4.96 10.11
C ARG A 9 13.07 3.74 10.75
N ALA A 10 13.12 3.70 12.07
CA ALA A 10 13.66 2.55 12.80
C ALA A 10 12.86 1.28 12.49
N ASN A 11 11.54 1.39 12.34
CA ASN A 11 10.69 0.26 11.99
C ASN A 11 10.98 -0.26 10.57
N LEU A 12 11.12 0.62 9.59
CA LEU A 12 11.52 0.22 8.24
C LEU A 12 12.93 -0.39 8.22
N ASP A 13 13.88 0.21 8.92
CA ASP A 13 15.26 -0.33 9.02
C ASP A 13 15.25 -1.76 9.60
N ARG A 14 14.47 -1.99 10.64
CA ARG A 14 14.31 -3.33 11.26
C ARG A 14 13.72 -4.34 10.26
N LEU A 15 12.85 -3.91 9.36
CA LEU A 15 12.27 -4.73 8.32
C LEU A 15 13.19 -4.89 7.10
N GLY A 16 14.35 -4.23 7.11
CA GLY A 16 15.29 -4.24 5.97
C GLY A 16 14.78 -3.46 4.75
N LEU A 17 13.89 -2.49 4.97
CA LEU A 17 13.23 -1.73 3.92
C LEU A 17 13.60 -0.25 3.99
N LYS A 18 13.52 0.41 2.85
CA LYS A 18 13.66 1.87 2.71
C LYS A 18 12.45 2.40 1.94
N VAL A 19 12.10 3.65 2.18
CA VAL A 19 11.09 4.33 1.36
C VAL A 19 11.64 4.44 -0.07
N PRO A 20 10.98 3.83 -1.05
CA PRO A 20 11.45 3.90 -2.44
C PRO A 20 11.18 5.28 -3.04
N GLU A 21 11.77 5.53 -4.20
CA GLU A 21 11.35 6.66 -5.03
C GLU A 21 9.90 6.46 -5.49
N VAL A 22 9.17 7.56 -5.60
CA VAL A 22 7.79 7.53 -6.09
C VAL A 22 7.77 7.02 -7.52
N VAL A 23 6.89 6.06 -7.78
CA VAL A 23 6.64 5.58 -9.14
C VAL A 23 5.95 6.70 -9.91
N ALA A 24 6.58 7.16 -10.99
CA ALA A 24 6.02 8.22 -11.83
C ALA A 24 4.70 7.75 -12.46
N PRO A 25 3.63 8.56 -12.37
CA PRO A 25 2.37 8.21 -13.00
C PRO A 25 2.50 8.18 -14.52
N VAL A 26 1.93 7.15 -15.15
CA VAL A 26 1.91 7.00 -16.61
C VAL A 26 0.77 7.77 -17.29
N ALA A 27 -0.01 8.53 -16.54
CA ALA A 27 -1.19 9.25 -17.04
C ALA A 27 -1.31 10.63 -16.35
N ALA A 28 -2.36 11.37 -16.69
CA ALA A 28 -2.60 12.73 -16.23
C ALA A 28 -3.14 12.80 -14.79
N TYR A 29 -2.41 12.25 -13.82
CA TYR A 29 -2.76 12.30 -12.41
C TYR A 29 -1.51 12.40 -11.53
N LEU A 30 -1.70 12.68 -10.23
CA LEU A 30 -0.63 12.79 -9.23
C LEU A 30 -0.56 11.53 -8.37
N PRO A 31 0.62 11.14 -7.87
CA PRO A 31 0.76 10.00 -6.95
C PRO A 31 -0.01 10.17 -5.65
N ALA A 32 -0.13 11.40 -5.17
CA ALA A 32 -0.91 11.74 -3.97
C ALA A 32 -1.37 13.18 -4.03
N VAL A 33 -2.48 13.47 -3.34
CA VAL A 33 -3.00 14.84 -3.17
C VAL A 33 -3.34 15.06 -1.70
N ARG A 34 -3.11 16.29 -1.24
CA ARG A 34 -3.52 16.72 0.09
C ARG A 34 -4.82 17.50 0.02
N SER A 35 -5.75 17.19 0.93
CA SER A 35 -6.98 17.93 1.15
C SER A 35 -7.17 18.13 2.65
N GLY A 36 -6.94 19.37 3.12
CA GLY A 36 -6.96 19.66 4.57
C GLY A 36 -5.89 18.86 5.32
N ALA A 37 -6.32 18.10 6.30
CA ALA A 37 -5.48 17.20 7.10
C ALA A 37 -5.40 15.79 6.53
N GLN A 38 -5.85 15.56 5.30
CA GLN A 38 -5.83 14.23 4.68
C GLN A 38 -4.99 14.21 3.43
N VAL A 39 -4.28 13.11 3.24
CA VAL A 39 -3.53 12.79 2.02
C VAL A 39 -4.14 11.54 1.42
N TYR A 40 -4.49 11.63 0.15
CA TYR A 40 -5.04 10.55 -0.66
C TYR A 40 -3.98 10.08 -1.64
N THR A 41 -3.65 8.80 -1.64
CA THR A 41 -2.77 8.27 -2.68
C THR A 41 -3.57 7.76 -3.88
N SER A 42 -2.94 7.85 -5.05
CA SER A 42 -3.36 7.03 -6.19
C SER A 42 -3.09 5.56 -5.91
N GLY A 43 -3.76 4.67 -6.62
CA GLY A 43 -3.51 3.24 -6.53
C GLY A 43 -2.07 2.89 -6.89
N GLN A 44 -1.43 2.08 -6.05
CA GLN A 44 -0.05 1.66 -6.23
C GLN A 44 0.03 0.18 -6.57
N LEU A 45 0.90 -0.13 -7.51
CA LEU A 45 1.23 -1.49 -7.93
C LEU A 45 2.47 -1.98 -7.19
N PRO A 46 2.74 -3.29 -7.16
CA PRO A 46 3.87 -3.85 -6.43
C PRO A 46 5.19 -3.75 -7.23
N PHE A 47 5.57 -2.53 -7.61
CA PHE A 47 6.84 -2.28 -8.27
C PHE A 47 8.00 -2.33 -7.27
N VAL A 48 9.07 -3.00 -7.68
CA VAL A 48 10.37 -2.99 -7.02
C VAL A 48 11.43 -2.77 -8.10
N ALA A 49 12.23 -1.71 -7.97
CA ALA A 49 13.25 -1.36 -8.95
C ALA A 49 12.74 -1.31 -10.40
N GLY A 50 11.53 -0.81 -10.59
CA GLY A 50 10.93 -0.62 -11.91
C GLY A 50 10.22 -1.85 -12.50
N GLU A 51 10.18 -2.96 -11.77
CA GLU A 51 9.53 -4.20 -12.23
C GLU A 51 8.43 -4.66 -11.27
N LEU A 52 7.37 -5.25 -11.81
CA LEU A 52 6.34 -5.89 -11.00
C LEU A 52 6.90 -7.15 -10.33
N THR A 53 6.59 -7.35 -9.06
CA THR A 53 7.03 -8.53 -8.30
C THR A 53 6.27 -9.81 -8.69
N ALA A 54 5.08 -9.68 -9.27
CA ALA A 54 4.27 -10.78 -9.74
C ALA A 54 3.34 -10.29 -10.85
N VAL A 55 2.91 -11.20 -11.71
CA VAL A 55 2.01 -10.94 -12.84
C VAL A 55 1.00 -12.09 -12.94
N GLY A 56 -0.27 -11.75 -13.08
CA GLY A 56 -1.36 -12.72 -13.21
C GLY A 56 -2.42 -12.59 -12.14
N LYS A 57 -3.41 -13.47 -12.18
CA LYS A 57 -4.52 -13.48 -11.22
C LYS A 57 -4.21 -14.35 -10.02
N VAL A 58 -4.61 -13.87 -8.85
CA VAL A 58 -4.51 -14.64 -7.61
C VAL A 58 -5.48 -15.81 -7.64
N GLY A 59 -4.98 -16.99 -7.31
CA GLY A 59 -5.73 -18.24 -7.43
C GLY A 59 -5.54 -18.95 -8.76
N ALA A 60 -4.79 -18.37 -9.69
CA ALA A 60 -4.36 -18.98 -10.95
C ALA A 60 -2.83 -18.89 -11.07
N GLU A 61 -2.30 -17.89 -11.79
CA GLU A 61 -0.84 -17.75 -11.99
C GLU A 61 -0.10 -17.32 -10.73
N VAL A 62 -0.79 -16.60 -9.82
CA VAL A 62 -0.20 -16.05 -8.60
C VAL A 62 -0.79 -16.75 -7.37
N SER A 63 0.10 -17.23 -6.48
CA SER A 63 -0.31 -17.82 -5.21
C SER A 63 -0.75 -16.74 -4.21
N VAL A 64 -1.45 -17.15 -3.14
CA VAL A 64 -1.83 -16.26 -2.04
C VAL A 64 -0.59 -15.66 -1.40
N GLU A 65 0.44 -16.46 -1.16
CA GLU A 65 1.70 -16.04 -0.55
C GLU A 65 2.41 -14.97 -1.37
N GLU A 66 2.50 -15.15 -2.68
CA GLU A 66 3.05 -14.15 -3.60
C GLU A 66 2.23 -12.87 -3.59
N ALA A 67 0.90 -12.99 -3.57
CA ALA A 67 -0.01 -11.86 -3.55
C ALA A 67 0.07 -11.06 -2.23
N VAL A 68 0.25 -11.72 -1.09
CA VAL A 68 0.48 -11.08 0.22
C VAL A 68 1.74 -10.22 0.17
N LEU A 69 2.83 -10.74 -0.38
CA LEU A 69 4.08 -9.98 -0.57
C LEU A 69 3.87 -8.81 -1.54
N ALA A 70 3.12 -9.02 -2.62
CA ALA A 70 2.79 -7.96 -3.56
C ALA A 70 1.99 -6.83 -2.88
N ALA A 71 1.02 -7.15 -2.03
CA ALA A 71 0.26 -6.16 -1.26
C ALA A 71 1.16 -5.33 -0.34
N ARG A 72 2.15 -5.95 0.27
CA ARG A 72 3.16 -5.26 1.10
C ARG A 72 3.94 -4.23 0.28
N TRP A 73 4.40 -4.59 -0.91
CA TRP A 73 5.09 -3.66 -1.81
C TRP A 73 4.19 -2.52 -2.29
N CYS A 74 2.92 -2.81 -2.58
CA CYS A 74 1.93 -1.78 -2.91
C CYS A 74 1.81 -0.75 -1.77
N ALA A 75 1.71 -1.20 -0.53
CA ALA A 75 1.61 -0.33 0.64
C ALA A 75 2.88 0.52 0.82
N LEU A 76 4.05 -0.06 0.65
CA LEU A 76 5.31 0.67 0.72
C LEU A 76 5.40 1.75 -0.38
N ASN A 77 4.96 1.46 -1.59
CA ASN A 77 4.88 2.43 -2.67
C ASN A 77 3.84 3.54 -2.39
N ALA A 78 2.74 3.22 -1.73
CA ALA A 78 1.78 4.21 -1.27
C ALA A 78 2.39 5.14 -0.20
N LEU A 79 3.16 4.59 0.74
CA LEU A 79 3.91 5.39 1.71
C LEU A 79 4.96 6.29 1.03
N ALA A 80 5.59 5.82 -0.03
CA ALA A 80 6.51 6.65 -0.82
C ALA A 80 5.81 7.86 -1.41
N ALA A 81 4.58 7.71 -1.91
CA ALA A 81 3.79 8.81 -2.44
C ALA A 81 3.42 9.83 -1.35
N VAL A 82 3.07 9.37 -0.14
CA VAL A 82 2.82 10.25 1.01
C VAL A 82 4.10 10.97 1.42
N HIS A 83 5.21 10.24 1.48
CA HIS A 83 6.52 10.79 1.88
C HIS A 83 7.00 11.89 0.94
N ASP A 84 6.86 11.67 -0.35
CA ASP A 84 7.25 12.66 -1.36
C ASP A 84 6.42 13.94 -1.26
N LEU A 85 5.13 13.82 -0.94
CA LEU A 85 4.22 14.97 -0.87
C LEU A 85 4.39 15.79 0.41
N VAL A 86 4.44 15.14 1.58
CA VAL A 86 4.42 15.82 2.89
C VAL A 86 5.47 15.33 3.87
N GLY A 87 6.10 14.18 3.62
CA GLY A 87 6.97 13.50 4.59
C GLY A 87 6.20 12.61 5.56
N LEU A 88 6.74 11.43 5.84
CA LEU A 88 6.08 10.47 6.77
C LEU A 88 6.11 10.94 8.23
N ASP A 89 6.96 11.90 8.57
CA ASP A 89 6.97 12.50 9.91
C ASP A 89 5.66 13.25 10.21
N GLU A 90 4.95 13.70 9.16
CA GLU A 90 3.68 14.39 9.28
C GLU A 90 2.48 13.47 9.48
N VAL A 91 2.65 12.17 9.29
CA VAL A 91 1.56 11.20 9.42
C VAL A 91 1.12 11.07 10.88
N VAL A 92 -0.15 11.35 11.12
CA VAL A 92 -0.82 11.15 12.41
C VAL A 92 -1.34 9.72 12.51
N ARG A 93 -1.98 9.24 11.44
CA ARG A 93 -2.50 7.88 11.36
C ARG A 93 -2.85 7.49 9.92
N ILE A 94 -2.93 6.21 9.66
CA ILE A 94 -3.56 5.69 8.46
C ILE A 94 -5.08 5.62 8.71
N VAL A 95 -5.86 6.17 7.81
CA VAL A 95 -7.32 6.28 7.95
C VAL A 95 -8.04 5.15 7.24
N LYS A 96 -7.70 4.93 5.98
CA LYS A 96 -8.38 3.97 5.10
C LYS A 96 -7.39 3.32 4.16
N VAL A 97 -7.55 2.03 3.96
CA VAL A 97 -6.88 1.25 2.92
C VAL A 97 -7.93 0.61 2.02
N VAL A 98 -7.75 0.71 0.73
CA VAL A 98 -8.52 -0.04 -0.25
C VAL A 98 -7.56 -0.91 -1.04
N GLY A 99 -7.79 -2.21 -0.99
CA GLY A 99 -7.02 -3.20 -1.74
C GLY A 99 -7.86 -3.87 -2.81
N PHE A 100 -7.29 -3.92 -4.01
CA PHE A 100 -7.90 -4.56 -5.18
C PHE A 100 -7.08 -5.78 -5.54
N VAL A 101 -7.74 -6.92 -5.71
CA VAL A 101 -7.09 -8.19 -6.03
C VAL A 101 -7.64 -8.71 -7.35
N ALA A 102 -6.78 -8.80 -8.38
CA ALA A 102 -7.13 -9.47 -9.62
C ALA A 102 -7.35 -10.96 -9.32
N SER A 103 -8.61 -11.38 -9.34
CA SER A 103 -9.04 -12.66 -8.77
C SER A 103 -9.43 -13.64 -9.87
N ALA A 104 -8.87 -14.85 -9.79
CA ALA A 104 -9.35 -15.97 -10.61
C ALA A 104 -10.80 -16.30 -10.23
N PRO A 105 -11.57 -16.93 -11.15
CA PRO A 105 -12.92 -17.36 -10.82
C PRO A 105 -12.97 -18.23 -9.56
N GLY A 106 -13.82 -17.84 -8.61
CA GLY A 106 -13.99 -18.56 -7.33
C GLY A 106 -12.99 -18.20 -6.23
N PHE A 107 -12.00 -17.34 -6.50
CA PHE A 107 -11.10 -16.85 -5.46
C PHE A 107 -11.82 -15.79 -4.61
N THR A 108 -11.89 -16.01 -3.30
CA THR A 108 -12.62 -15.14 -2.36
C THR A 108 -11.81 -14.74 -1.13
N ASP A 109 -10.52 -15.03 -1.10
CA ASP A 109 -9.63 -14.71 0.02
C ASP A 109 -8.90 -13.36 -0.15
N GLN A 110 -9.55 -12.39 -0.78
CA GLN A 110 -9.00 -11.03 -0.94
C GLN A 110 -8.59 -10.40 0.40
N PRO A 111 -9.35 -10.55 1.51
CA PRO A 111 -8.92 -10.05 2.81
C PRO A 111 -7.58 -10.61 3.27
N LEU A 112 -7.31 -11.87 3.01
CA LEU A 112 -6.04 -12.52 3.37
C LEU A 112 -4.87 -11.91 2.58
N VAL A 113 -5.07 -11.66 1.29
CA VAL A 113 -4.07 -11.01 0.44
C VAL A 113 -3.74 -9.60 0.95
N ILE A 114 -4.77 -8.79 1.22
CA ILE A 114 -4.58 -7.40 1.62
C ILE A 114 -4.06 -7.28 3.06
N ASN A 115 -4.10 -8.34 3.87
CA ASN A 115 -3.40 -8.37 5.15
C ASN A 115 -1.89 -8.09 4.98
N GLY A 116 -1.30 -8.42 3.85
CA GLY A 116 0.09 -8.04 3.55
C GLY A 116 0.33 -6.53 3.63
N ALA A 117 -0.62 -5.73 3.17
CA ALA A 117 -0.58 -4.27 3.30
C ALA A 117 -0.92 -3.82 4.72
N SER A 118 -2.01 -4.35 5.30
CA SER A 118 -2.50 -3.92 6.61
C SER A 118 -1.52 -4.24 7.74
N GLU A 119 -0.95 -5.42 7.77
CA GLU A 119 0.04 -5.82 8.76
C GLU A 119 1.32 -5.00 8.62
N PHE A 120 1.77 -4.77 7.39
CA PHE A 120 2.93 -3.91 7.12
C PHE A 120 2.74 -2.49 7.68
N LEU A 121 1.59 -1.87 7.46
CA LEU A 121 1.29 -0.54 7.99
C LEU A 121 1.29 -0.54 9.54
N GLY A 122 0.83 -1.60 10.16
CA GLY A 122 0.94 -1.80 11.61
C GLY A 122 2.38 -1.95 12.08
N GLU A 123 3.22 -2.66 11.34
CA GLU A 123 4.65 -2.80 11.64
C GLU A 123 5.38 -1.46 11.54
N VAL A 124 5.00 -0.59 10.59
CA VAL A 124 5.63 0.72 10.37
C VAL A 124 5.16 1.75 11.40
N PHE A 125 3.87 1.85 11.66
CA PHE A 125 3.27 2.92 12.44
C PHE A 125 2.69 2.47 13.79
N GLY A 126 2.76 1.20 14.13
CA GLY A 126 2.15 0.69 15.35
C GLY A 126 0.63 0.96 15.36
N ALA A 127 0.10 1.43 16.48
CA ALA A 127 -1.32 1.74 16.64
C ALA A 127 -1.84 2.77 15.62
N ALA A 128 -0.99 3.70 15.17
CA ALA A 128 -1.36 4.69 14.16
C ALA A 128 -1.51 4.07 12.76
N GLY A 129 -1.04 2.87 12.56
CA GLY A 129 -1.23 2.10 11.32
C GLY A 129 -2.58 1.39 11.21
N ALA A 130 -3.33 1.28 12.30
CA ALA A 130 -4.66 0.68 12.29
C ALA A 130 -5.65 1.56 11.51
N HIS A 131 -6.42 0.95 10.63
CA HIS A 131 -7.22 1.66 9.63
C HIS A 131 -8.53 0.94 9.33
N ALA A 132 -9.48 1.67 8.74
CA ALA A 132 -10.64 1.06 8.09
C ALA A 132 -10.22 0.50 6.72
N ARG A 133 -10.89 -0.53 6.22
CA ARG A 133 -10.45 -1.22 5.02
C ARG A 133 -11.59 -1.75 4.16
N SER A 134 -11.38 -1.74 2.84
CA SER A 134 -12.05 -2.62 1.90
C SER A 134 -11.02 -3.45 1.15
N ALA A 135 -11.28 -4.74 1.00
CA ALA A 135 -10.46 -5.67 0.23
C ALA A 135 -11.39 -6.42 -0.72
N VAL A 136 -11.27 -6.15 -2.00
CA VAL A 136 -12.25 -6.60 -3.01
C VAL A 136 -11.57 -7.25 -4.21
N GLY A 137 -12.26 -8.19 -4.83
CA GLY A 137 -11.85 -8.79 -6.08
C GLY A 137 -12.25 -7.93 -7.26
N VAL A 138 -11.36 -7.86 -8.24
CA VAL A 138 -11.61 -7.25 -9.54
C VAL A 138 -11.27 -8.25 -10.66
N PHE A 139 -11.84 -8.02 -11.83
CA PHE A 139 -11.61 -8.91 -12.96
C PHE A 139 -10.19 -8.78 -13.51
N GLU A 140 -9.74 -7.54 -13.72
CA GLU A 140 -8.41 -7.23 -14.27
C GLU A 140 -7.83 -6.02 -13.53
N LEU A 141 -6.50 -5.93 -13.51
CA LEU A 141 -5.76 -4.77 -13.03
C LEU A 141 -4.73 -4.32 -14.07
N PRO A 142 -4.31 -3.04 -14.04
CA PRO A 142 -3.31 -2.53 -14.98
C PRO A 142 -2.05 -3.40 -14.99
N LYS A 143 -1.45 -3.57 -16.18
CA LYS A 143 -0.21 -4.34 -16.39
C LYS A 143 -0.29 -5.80 -15.89
N ASN A 144 -1.51 -6.31 -15.75
CA ASN A 144 -1.76 -7.66 -15.23
C ASN A 144 -1.18 -7.88 -13.83
N THR A 145 -1.09 -6.80 -13.02
CA THR A 145 -0.68 -6.92 -11.61
C THR A 145 -1.71 -7.73 -10.82
N PRO A 146 -1.29 -8.55 -9.85
CA PRO A 146 -2.25 -9.26 -9.00
C PRO A 146 -2.92 -8.40 -7.95
N VAL A 147 -2.29 -7.30 -7.53
CA VAL A 147 -2.75 -6.47 -6.42
C VAL A 147 -2.51 -5.00 -6.73
N GLU A 148 -3.42 -4.16 -6.26
CA GLU A 148 -3.29 -2.70 -6.24
C GLU A 148 -3.82 -2.19 -4.91
N VAL A 149 -3.13 -1.20 -4.30
CA VAL A 149 -3.52 -0.64 -3.00
C VAL A 149 -3.48 0.88 -3.06
N GLU A 150 -4.52 1.52 -2.53
CA GLU A 150 -4.56 2.95 -2.26
C GLU A 150 -4.84 3.19 -0.78
N LEU A 151 -4.45 4.34 -0.26
CA LEU A 151 -4.72 4.69 1.12
C LEU A 151 -5.01 6.18 1.34
N ILE A 152 -5.61 6.45 2.49
CA ILE A 152 -5.82 7.79 3.02
C ILE A 152 -5.08 7.88 4.35
N ALA A 153 -4.24 8.89 4.50
CA ALA A 153 -3.53 9.20 5.75
C ALA A 153 -4.00 10.55 6.31
N GLU A 154 -4.13 10.63 7.63
CA GLU A 154 -4.27 11.89 8.32
C GLU A 154 -2.87 12.45 8.61
N VAL A 155 -2.69 13.76 8.36
CA VAL A 155 -1.42 14.46 8.52
C VAL A 155 -1.59 15.76 9.30
N ARG A 156 -0.50 16.23 9.91
CA ARG A 156 -0.45 17.53 10.60
C ARG A 156 -0.43 18.69 9.64
#